data_2033cceae4696852d6bde0b262592e20
#
_entry.id   2033cceae4696852d6bde0b262592e20
#
_cell.length_a   1.000
_cell.length_b   1.000
_cell.length_c   1.000
_cell.angle_alpha   90.00
_cell.angle_beta   90.00
_cell.angle_gamma   90.00
#
_symmetry.space_group_name_H-M   'P 1'
#
loop_
_entity.id
_entity.type
_entity.pdbx_description
1 polymer ?
#
loop_
_entity_poly.entity_id
_entity_poly.type
_entity_poly.pdbx_seq_one_letter_code
_entity_poly.pdbx_strand_id
1 'polypeptide(L)'
;MASSDATEPPAGSDEWATWRRTVDLDAYDERWRAMARAGDNPHGEADLVSRYGPRTVLDAGCGTGRLAIELAHRGMVVVGVDLDPDLLARAKDKAPEIEWVEGDLSHLDLDRVFDVVVAAGNVFGFIASPVRAAALRRSAAHVDAGGRLIAGWQLRSGWPTLDQYDEWCTDAGLELEDRYATWDGEPMADEPGYAVSIHRRPPAP
;
A
#
# COMPACT_ATOMS: atom_id res chain seq x y z
N MET A 1 25.93 0.77 -34.26
CA MET A 1 25.66 0.89 -32.82
C MET A 1 24.16 0.69 -32.64
N ALA A 2 23.76 -0.52 -32.25
CA ALA A 2 22.35 -0.81 -31.99
C ALA A 2 22.08 -0.36 -30.54
N SER A 3 21.24 0.68 -30.38
CA SER A 3 20.64 0.99 -29.08
C SER A 3 19.81 -0.22 -28.67
N SER A 4 20.23 -0.91 -27.61
CA SER A 4 19.37 -1.85 -26.92
C SER A 4 18.28 -1.02 -26.23
N ASP A 5 17.15 -0.94 -26.88
CA ASP A 5 15.90 -0.51 -26.25
C ASP A 5 15.54 -1.58 -25.21
N ALA A 6 16.13 -1.46 -24.04
CA ALA A 6 15.77 -2.29 -22.89
C ALA A 6 14.37 -1.83 -22.46
N THR A 7 13.34 -2.50 -22.96
CA THR A 7 11.96 -2.29 -22.54
C THR A 7 11.93 -2.37 -21.01
N GLU A 8 11.58 -1.28 -20.37
CA GLU A 8 11.42 -1.22 -18.91
C GLU A 8 10.44 -2.30 -18.46
N PRO A 9 10.75 -3.07 -17.38
CA PRO A 9 9.87 -4.12 -16.94
C PRO A 9 8.52 -3.54 -16.52
N PRO A 10 7.39 -4.23 -16.80
CA PRO A 10 6.08 -3.74 -16.41
C PRO A 10 5.99 -3.58 -14.90
N ALA A 11 5.36 -2.51 -14.43
CA ALA A 11 5.18 -2.19 -13.02
C ALA A 11 4.34 -3.25 -12.29
N GLY A 12 3.26 -3.72 -12.94
CA GLY A 12 2.38 -4.76 -12.41
C GLY A 12 2.84 -6.17 -12.81
N SER A 13 2.63 -7.13 -11.90
CA SER A 13 2.87 -8.56 -12.19
C SER A 13 1.80 -9.15 -13.11
N ASP A 14 2.07 -10.34 -13.68
CA ASP A 14 1.07 -11.11 -14.43
C ASP A 14 -0.17 -11.43 -13.59
N GLU A 15 -0.01 -11.62 -12.28
CA GLU A 15 -1.12 -11.84 -11.35
C GLU A 15 -1.99 -10.59 -11.20
N TRP A 16 -1.37 -9.41 -11.09
CA TRP A 16 -2.10 -8.14 -11.09
C TRP A 16 -2.85 -7.94 -12.39
N ALA A 17 -2.19 -8.15 -13.53
CA ALA A 17 -2.83 -8.04 -14.84
C ALA A 17 -4.00 -9.05 -15.01
N THR A 18 -3.88 -10.25 -14.45
CA THR A 18 -4.95 -11.24 -14.44
C THR A 18 -6.11 -10.80 -13.55
N TRP A 19 -5.82 -10.39 -12.32
CA TRP A 19 -6.83 -9.85 -11.40
C TRP A 19 -7.58 -8.68 -12.03
N ARG A 20 -6.84 -7.72 -12.60
CA ARG A 20 -7.43 -6.53 -13.22
C ARG A 20 -8.37 -6.84 -14.38
N ARG A 21 -8.07 -7.85 -15.20
CA ARG A 21 -8.94 -8.29 -16.30
C ARG A 21 -10.20 -9.01 -15.84
N THR A 22 -10.19 -9.63 -14.68
CA THR A 22 -11.26 -10.49 -14.19
C THR A 22 -12.10 -9.86 -13.10
N VAL A 23 -11.61 -8.81 -12.42
CA VAL A 23 -12.33 -8.15 -11.35
C VAL A 23 -13.51 -7.36 -11.87
N ASP A 24 -14.67 -7.60 -11.29
CA ASP A 24 -15.80 -6.68 -11.37
C ASP A 24 -15.65 -5.62 -10.28
N LEU A 25 -15.36 -4.39 -10.70
CA LEU A 25 -15.09 -3.28 -9.77
C LEU A 25 -16.33 -2.84 -8.98
N ASP A 26 -17.54 -3.02 -9.52
CA ASP A 26 -18.76 -2.72 -8.80
C ASP A 26 -19.00 -3.75 -7.69
N ALA A 27 -18.81 -5.03 -8.00
CA ALA A 27 -18.86 -6.11 -7.02
C ALA A 27 -17.73 -5.98 -5.97
N TYR A 28 -16.55 -5.50 -6.38
CA TYR A 28 -15.43 -5.24 -5.47
C TYR A 28 -15.79 -4.18 -4.43
N ASP A 29 -16.31 -3.02 -4.84
CA ASP A 29 -16.73 -1.97 -3.93
C ASP A 29 -17.94 -2.39 -3.07
N GLU A 30 -18.91 -3.13 -3.68
CA GLU A 30 -20.11 -3.60 -2.98
C GLU A 30 -19.79 -4.62 -1.88
N ARG A 31 -18.73 -5.42 -2.02
CA ARG A 31 -18.28 -6.35 -0.99
C ARG A 31 -18.03 -5.65 0.35
N TRP A 32 -17.35 -4.50 0.33
CA TRP A 32 -17.05 -3.74 1.53
C TRP A 32 -18.29 -3.13 2.17
N ARG A 33 -19.23 -2.65 1.34
CA ARG A 33 -20.53 -2.17 1.82
C ARG A 33 -21.37 -3.31 2.43
N ALA A 34 -21.33 -4.48 1.82
CA ALA A 34 -22.01 -5.68 2.34
C ALA A 34 -21.43 -6.11 3.69
N MET A 35 -20.10 -6.08 3.85
CA MET A 35 -19.40 -6.35 5.10
C MET A 35 -19.89 -5.39 6.20
N ALA A 36 -19.91 -4.09 5.93
CA ALA A 36 -20.41 -3.10 6.89
C ALA A 36 -21.90 -3.33 7.26
N ARG A 37 -22.76 -3.69 6.29
CA ARG A 37 -24.17 -4.01 6.56
C ARG A 37 -24.35 -5.29 7.39
N ALA A 38 -23.42 -6.24 7.28
CA ALA A 38 -23.41 -7.44 8.11
C ALA A 38 -22.94 -7.19 9.55
N GLY A 39 -22.45 -5.99 9.86
CA GLY A 39 -21.90 -5.62 11.17
C GLY A 39 -20.42 -5.95 11.34
N ASP A 40 -19.77 -6.40 10.28
CA ASP A 40 -18.33 -6.61 10.25
C ASP A 40 -17.59 -5.29 10.00
N ASN A 41 -16.34 -5.21 10.43
CA ASN A 41 -15.51 -4.02 10.24
C ASN A 41 -14.78 -4.03 8.89
N PRO A 42 -15.18 -3.18 7.90
CA PRO A 42 -14.47 -3.09 6.62
C PRO A 42 -13.25 -2.15 6.68
N HIS A 43 -12.92 -1.61 7.85
CA HIS A 43 -11.95 -0.52 8.03
C HIS A 43 -10.77 -0.88 8.96
N GLY A 44 -10.45 -2.17 9.13
CA GLY A 44 -9.36 -2.62 9.99
C GLY A 44 -8.02 -1.97 9.67
N GLU A 45 -7.74 -1.72 8.38
CA GLU A 45 -6.53 -1.00 7.95
C GLU A 45 -6.53 0.46 8.46
N ALA A 46 -7.66 1.15 8.34
CA ALA A 46 -7.79 2.53 8.83
C ALA A 46 -7.70 2.59 10.37
N ASP A 47 -8.21 1.58 11.07
CA ASP A 47 -8.10 1.48 12.52
C ASP A 47 -6.65 1.33 12.96
N LEU A 48 -5.89 0.44 12.29
CA LEU A 48 -4.47 0.25 12.59
C LEU A 48 -3.67 1.53 12.32
N VAL A 49 -3.84 2.16 11.17
CA VAL A 49 -3.18 3.43 10.82
C VAL A 49 -3.49 4.51 11.85
N SER A 50 -4.76 4.62 12.28
CA SER A 50 -5.20 5.62 13.25
C SER A 50 -4.54 5.47 14.64
N ARG A 51 -4.09 4.26 15.02
CA ARG A 51 -3.37 4.04 16.31
C ARG A 51 -2.08 4.86 16.41
N TYR A 52 -1.47 5.20 15.30
CA TYR A 52 -0.23 6.00 15.25
C TYR A 52 -0.48 7.51 15.21
N GLY A 53 -1.74 7.96 15.13
CA GLY A 53 -2.13 9.37 15.16
C GLY A 53 -1.57 10.23 14.04
N PRO A 54 -1.50 9.74 12.77
CA PRO A 54 -0.92 10.52 11.68
C PRO A 54 -1.84 11.71 11.34
N ARG A 55 -1.24 12.80 10.87
CA ARG A 55 -1.94 13.93 10.26
C ARG A 55 -1.97 13.81 8.74
N THR A 56 -0.90 13.23 8.18
CA THR A 56 -0.70 13.06 6.74
C THR A 56 -0.47 11.59 6.40
N VAL A 57 -1.16 11.09 5.37
CA VAL A 57 -1.05 9.70 4.93
C VAL A 57 -0.92 9.61 3.41
N LEU A 58 0.01 8.78 2.95
CA LEU A 58 0.07 8.32 1.57
C LEU A 58 -0.51 6.91 1.49
N ASP A 59 -1.61 6.74 0.75
CA ASP A 59 -2.17 5.42 0.39
C ASP A 59 -1.54 4.96 -0.93
N ALA A 60 -0.51 4.12 -0.81
CA ALA A 60 0.31 3.63 -1.92
C ALA A 60 -0.31 2.35 -2.51
N GLY A 61 -0.84 2.43 -3.72
CA GLY A 61 -1.68 1.41 -4.33
C GLY A 61 -3.12 1.50 -3.83
N CYS A 62 -3.70 2.70 -3.87
CA CYS A 62 -4.97 3.04 -3.24
C CYS A 62 -6.21 2.39 -3.91
N GLY A 63 -6.06 1.86 -5.13
CA GLY A 63 -7.16 1.25 -5.88
C GLY A 63 -8.34 2.19 -6.06
N THR A 64 -9.54 1.73 -5.71
CA THR A 64 -10.76 2.53 -5.77
C THR A 64 -10.93 3.51 -4.59
N GLY A 65 -9.89 3.71 -3.77
CA GLY A 65 -9.82 4.72 -2.72
C GLY A 65 -10.48 4.38 -1.39
N ARG A 66 -10.85 3.11 -1.13
CA ARG A 66 -11.55 2.71 0.10
C ARG A 66 -10.85 3.16 1.39
N LEU A 67 -9.54 2.89 1.50
CA LEU A 67 -8.76 3.24 2.67
C LEU A 67 -8.53 4.74 2.76
N ALA A 68 -8.09 5.38 1.67
CA ALA A 68 -7.85 6.82 1.62
C ALA A 68 -9.08 7.63 2.01
N ILE A 69 -10.27 7.26 1.52
CA ILE A 69 -11.55 7.93 1.83
C ILE A 69 -11.88 7.80 3.32
N GLU A 70 -11.73 6.60 3.90
CA GLU A 70 -11.99 6.40 5.32
C GLU A 70 -11.02 7.21 6.21
N LEU A 71 -9.72 7.23 5.86
CA LEU A 71 -8.74 8.04 6.60
C LEU A 71 -9.02 9.54 6.50
N ALA A 72 -9.46 10.01 5.33
CA ALA A 72 -9.88 11.41 5.16
C ALA A 72 -11.13 11.74 6.00
N HIS A 73 -12.13 10.85 6.07
CA HIS A 73 -13.28 11.01 6.97
C HIS A 73 -12.88 11.08 8.45
N ARG A 74 -11.76 10.46 8.83
CA ARG A 74 -11.17 10.54 10.19
C ARG A 74 -10.35 11.82 10.41
N GLY A 75 -10.31 12.73 9.43
CA GLY A 75 -9.66 14.04 9.53
C GLY A 75 -8.18 14.08 9.14
N MET A 76 -7.66 13.04 8.50
CA MET A 76 -6.30 13.01 7.98
C MET A 76 -6.23 13.68 6.60
N VAL A 77 -5.09 14.28 6.29
CA VAL A 77 -4.79 14.75 4.92
C VAL A 77 -4.21 13.55 4.17
N VAL A 78 -4.91 13.11 3.13
CA VAL A 78 -4.56 11.88 2.42
C VAL A 78 -4.24 12.16 0.96
N VAL A 79 -3.25 11.46 0.43
CA VAL A 79 -2.96 11.34 -1.00
C VAL A 79 -3.08 9.87 -1.38
N GLY A 80 -3.83 9.56 -2.42
CA GLY A 80 -3.90 8.22 -3.00
C GLY A 80 -3.09 8.12 -4.29
N VAL A 81 -2.26 7.09 -4.40
CA VAL A 81 -1.49 6.78 -5.63
C VAL A 81 -1.86 5.40 -6.11
N ASP A 82 -2.15 5.27 -7.40
CA ASP A 82 -2.34 3.97 -8.05
C ASP A 82 -1.82 4.00 -9.50
N LEU A 83 -1.45 2.85 -10.02
CA LEU A 83 -1.01 2.67 -11.40
C LEU A 83 -2.18 2.70 -12.38
N ASP A 84 -3.37 2.30 -11.94
CA ASP A 84 -4.54 2.07 -12.80
C ASP A 84 -5.45 3.30 -12.85
N PRO A 85 -5.56 3.98 -14.03
CA PRO A 85 -6.40 5.16 -14.16
C PRO A 85 -7.90 4.89 -13.97
N ASP A 86 -8.39 3.67 -14.26
CA ASP A 86 -9.82 3.34 -14.08
C ASP A 86 -10.16 3.18 -12.59
N LEU A 87 -9.22 2.63 -11.78
CA LEU A 87 -9.37 2.58 -10.33
C LEU A 87 -9.39 3.99 -9.74
N LEU A 88 -8.46 4.84 -10.17
CA LEU A 88 -8.37 6.23 -9.75
C LEU A 88 -9.58 7.06 -10.18
N ALA A 89 -10.14 6.82 -11.37
CA ALA A 89 -11.38 7.49 -11.80
C ALA A 89 -12.52 7.20 -10.80
N ARG A 90 -12.68 5.93 -10.37
CA ARG A 90 -13.67 5.56 -9.35
C ARG A 90 -13.38 6.17 -7.98
N ALA A 91 -12.12 6.24 -7.58
CA ALA A 91 -11.73 6.91 -6.33
C ALA A 91 -12.10 8.40 -6.37
N LYS A 92 -11.79 9.07 -7.46
CA LYS A 92 -12.08 10.48 -7.70
C LYS A 92 -13.58 10.77 -7.76
N ASP A 93 -14.38 9.89 -8.37
CA ASP A 93 -15.84 10.02 -8.41
C ASP A 93 -16.46 9.92 -7.01
N LYS A 94 -15.87 9.09 -6.12
CA LYS A 94 -16.34 8.93 -4.73
C LYS A 94 -15.90 10.05 -3.80
N ALA A 95 -14.71 10.63 -3.99
CA ALA A 95 -14.12 11.65 -3.14
C ALA A 95 -13.23 12.60 -3.97
N PRO A 96 -13.83 13.55 -4.70
CA PRO A 96 -13.10 14.48 -5.57
C PRO A 96 -12.20 15.46 -4.80
N GLU A 97 -12.41 15.62 -3.49
CA GLU A 97 -11.62 16.48 -2.60
C GLU A 97 -10.27 15.90 -2.18
N ILE A 98 -10.08 14.57 -2.35
CA ILE A 98 -8.81 13.92 -2.07
C ILE A 98 -7.89 14.04 -3.29
N GLU A 99 -6.60 14.21 -3.04
CA GLU A 99 -5.60 14.21 -4.10
C GLU A 99 -5.33 12.77 -4.57
N TRP A 100 -5.63 12.52 -5.85
CA TRP A 100 -5.41 11.25 -6.52
C TRP A 100 -4.34 11.40 -7.60
N VAL A 101 -3.30 10.58 -7.52
CA VAL A 101 -2.13 10.63 -8.41
C VAL A 101 -2.01 9.30 -9.16
N GLU A 102 -2.00 9.37 -10.49
CA GLU A 102 -1.63 8.23 -11.32
C GLU A 102 -0.11 8.07 -11.29
N GLY A 103 0.39 6.92 -10.87
CA GLY A 103 1.82 6.70 -10.76
C GLY A 103 2.21 5.27 -10.46
N ASP A 104 3.38 4.89 -10.99
CA ASP A 104 4.07 3.65 -10.67
C ASP A 104 4.91 3.85 -9.39
N LEU A 105 4.65 3.02 -8.38
CA LEU A 105 5.36 3.08 -7.10
C LEU A 105 6.88 2.88 -7.26
N SER A 106 7.36 2.21 -8.30
CA SER A 106 8.79 2.02 -8.54
C SER A 106 9.50 3.31 -9.02
N HIS A 107 8.73 4.30 -9.47
CA HIS A 107 9.19 5.61 -9.92
C HIS A 107 8.60 6.78 -9.11
N LEU A 108 7.88 6.47 -8.04
CA LEU A 108 7.16 7.46 -7.25
C LEU A 108 8.10 8.57 -6.74
N ASP A 109 7.68 9.82 -6.98
CA ASP A 109 8.33 11.03 -6.45
C ASP A 109 7.29 12.15 -6.34
N LEU A 110 6.84 12.44 -5.12
CA LEU A 110 5.82 13.44 -4.82
C LEU A 110 6.41 14.74 -4.24
N ASP A 111 7.74 14.81 -4.11
CA ASP A 111 8.47 15.95 -3.51
C ASP A 111 7.93 16.35 -2.11
N ARG A 112 7.47 15.37 -1.35
CA ARG A 112 6.95 15.54 0.03
C ARG A 112 6.98 14.24 0.82
N VAL A 113 6.86 14.35 2.14
CA VAL A 113 6.84 13.23 3.09
C VAL A 113 5.53 13.18 3.87
N PHE A 114 5.25 12.04 4.50
CA PHE A 114 4.02 11.74 5.23
C PHE A 114 4.33 11.09 6.57
N ASP A 115 3.46 11.33 7.56
CA ASP A 115 3.55 10.65 8.86
C ASP A 115 3.41 9.13 8.71
N VAL A 116 2.56 8.69 7.77
CA VAL A 116 2.38 7.27 7.42
C VAL A 116 2.31 7.11 5.89
N VAL A 117 3.04 6.13 5.38
CA VAL A 117 2.83 5.55 4.05
C VAL A 117 2.22 4.16 4.26
N VAL A 118 1.06 3.90 3.68
CA VAL A 118 0.38 2.61 3.81
C VAL A 118 0.20 1.95 2.45
N ALA A 119 0.49 0.65 2.38
CA ALA A 119 0.30 -0.21 1.20
C ALA A 119 -0.59 -1.39 1.60
N ALA A 120 -1.91 -1.20 1.53
CA ALA A 120 -2.91 -2.20 1.87
C ALA A 120 -3.36 -3.01 0.65
N GLY A 121 -3.93 -4.21 0.88
CA GLY A 121 -4.53 -4.99 -0.21
C GLY A 121 -3.53 -5.72 -1.11
N ASN A 122 -2.42 -6.17 -0.56
CA ASN A 122 -1.42 -6.98 -1.27
C ASN A 122 -0.57 -6.21 -2.32
N VAL A 123 -0.44 -4.91 -2.20
CA VAL A 123 0.24 -4.07 -3.19
C VAL A 123 1.61 -4.63 -3.58
N PHE A 124 2.49 -4.90 -2.59
CA PHE A 124 3.84 -5.43 -2.87
C PHE A 124 3.85 -6.84 -3.49
N GLY A 125 2.78 -7.62 -3.32
CA GLY A 125 2.59 -8.88 -4.03
C GLY A 125 2.27 -8.68 -5.51
N PHE A 126 1.45 -7.68 -5.82
CA PHE A 126 1.03 -7.38 -7.19
C PHE A 126 2.06 -6.59 -8.02
N ILE A 127 3.04 -5.96 -7.40
CA ILE A 127 4.16 -5.33 -8.12
C ILE A 127 5.02 -6.43 -8.78
N ALA A 128 5.49 -6.19 -10.00
CA ALA A 128 6.38 -7.12 -10.70
C ALA A 128 7.70 -7.32 -9.93
N SER A 129 8.13 -8.58 -9.79
CA SER A 129 9.29 -8.95 -8.96
C SER A 129 10.55 -8.12 -9.21
N PRO A 130 10.93 -7.80 -10.48
CA PRO A 130 12.15 -7.03 -10.74
C PRO A 130 12.14 -5.60 -10.18
N VAL A 131 10.95 -5.00 -9.95
CA VAL A 131 10.83 -3.59 -9.51
C VAL A 131 10.32 -3.43 -8.07
N ARG A 132 10.05 -4.52 -7.34
CA ARG A 132 9.52 -4.48 -5.96
C ARG A 132 10.42 -3.71 -4.99
N ALA A 133 11.73 -4.00 -5.00
CA ALA A 133 12.69 -3.29 -4.15
C ALA A 133 12.76 -1.79 -4.47
N ALA A 134 12.63 -1.42 -5.75
CA ALA A 134 12.58 -0.03 -6.17
C ALA A 134 11.29 0.64 -5.67
N ALA A 135 10.14 -0.02 -5.81
CA ALA A 135 8.84 0.48 -5.34
C ALA A 135 8.85 0.68 -3.81
N LEU A 136 9.41 -0.27 -3.04
CA LEU A 136 9.56 -0.11 -1.60
C LEU A 136 10.45 1.07 -1.26
N ARG A 137 11.64 1.16 -1.87
CA ARG A 137 12.58 2.26 -1.62
C ARG A 137 11.94 3.63 -1.93
N ARG A 138 11.20 3.74 -3.03
CA ARG A 138 10.49 4.97 -3.38
C ARG A 138 9.36 5.28 -2.40
N SER A 139 8.54 4.29 -2.03
CA SER A 139 7.53 4.46 -0.99
C SER A 139 8.14 4.87 0.35
N ALA A 140 9.24 4.23 0.76
CA ALA A 140 9.96 4.57 1.97
C ALA A 140 10.51 6.00 1.94
N ALA A 141 10.98 6.52 0.79
CA ALA A 141 11.46 7.89 0.67
C ALA A 141 10.41 8.95 1.03
N HIS A 142 9.13 8.59 0.98
CA HIS A 142 8.01 9.45 1.37
C HIS A 142 7.61 9.32 2.85
N VAL A 143 8.31 8.51 3.64
CA VAL A 143 8.09 8.42 5.10
C VAL A 143 8.87 9.53 5.79
N ASP A 144 8.20 10.36 6.58
CA ASP A 144 8.84 11.43 7.37
C ASP A 144 9.70 10.87 8.51
N ALA A 145 10.59 11.68 9.05
CA ALA A 145 11.37 11.35 10.24
C ALA A 145 10.44 11.02 11.43
N GLY A 146 10.59 9.84 12.01
CA GLY A 146 9.68 9.30 13.02
C GLY A 146 8.39 8.70 12.48
N GLY A 147 8.13 8.82 11.16
CA GLY A 147 6.99 8.24 10.46
C GLY A 147 7.11 6.73 10.21
N ARG A 148 6.11 6.14 9.54
CA ARG A 148 5.99 4.69 9.35
C ARG A 148 5.63 4.30 7.93
N LEU A 149 6.19 3.18 7.48
CA LEU A 149 5.69 2.41 6.34
C LEU A 149 4.93 1.21 6.88
N ILE A 150 3.65 1.09 6.51
CA ILE A 150 2.77 -0.02 6.91
C ILE A 150 2.34 -0.77 5.65
N ALA A 151 2.62 -2.07 5.58
CA ALA A 151 2.21 -2.88 4.45
C ALA A 151 1.61 -4.21 4.87
N GLY A 152 0.56 -4.64 4.14
CA GLY A 152 -0.08 -5.93 4.37
C GLY A 152 -0.17 -6.76 3.09
N TRP A 153 0.30 -8.03 3.15
CA TRP A 153 0.26 -8.94 2.02
C TRP A 153 0.21 -10.42 2.42
N GLN A 154 -0.29 -11.24 1.51
CA GLN A 154 -0.30 -12.69 1.67
C GLN A 154 1.12 -13.26 1.55
N LEU A 155 1.47 -14.19 2.44
CA LEU A 155 2.72 -14.92 2.41
C LEU A 155 2.55 -16.19 1.56
N ARG A 156 2.90 -16.09 0.30
CA ARG A 156 2.77 -17.18 -0.68
C ARG A 156 3.91 -17.18 -1.69
N SER A 157 4.08 -18.31 -2.39
CA SER A 157 5.11 -18.46 -3.42
C SER A 157 5.04 -17.36 -4.49
N GLY A 158 6.18 -16.82 -4.90
CA GLY A 158 6.30 -15.76 -5.90
C GLY A 158 6.09 -14.33 -5.37
N TRP A 159 5.62 -14.20 -4.12
CA TRP A 159 5.45 -12.92 -3.43
C TRP A 159 6.61 -12.66 -2.47
N PRO A 160 6.78 -11.42 -1.96
CA PRO A 160 7.87 -11.13 -1.02
C PRO A 160 7.79 -12.01 0.23
N THR A 161 8.92 -12.59 0.63
CA THR A 161 9.05 -13.15 1.96
C THR A 161 9.21 -12.05 3.00
N LEU A 162 9.02 -12.38 4.29
CA LEU A 162 9.26 -11.41 5.36
C LEU A 162 10.71 -10.92 5.37
N ASP A 163 11.67 -11.84 5.23
CA ASP A 163 13.10 -11.49 5.22
C ASP A 163 13.47 -10.57 4.06
N GLN A 164 12.94 -10.83 2.85
CA GLN A 164 13.16 -9.96 1.70
C GLN A 164 12.57 -8.56 1.92
N TYR A 165 11.37 -8.49 2.49
CA TYR A 165 10.71 -7.22 2.76
C TYR A 165 11.48 -6.41 3.82
N ASP A 166 11.96 -7.06 4.89
CA ASP A 166 12.75 -6.46 5.95
C ASP A 166 14.11 -5.96 5.45
N GLU A 167 14.78 -6.72 4.59
CA GLU A 167 16.02 -6.31 3.94
C GLU A 167 15.82 -5.02 3.14
N TRP A 168 14.77 -4.95 2.31
CA TRP A 168 14.45 -3.74 1.54
C TRP A 168 14.10 -2.55 2.42
N CYS A 169 13.40 -2.76 3.54
CA CYS A 169 13.09 -1.71 4.51
C CYS A 169 14.36 -1.19 5.19
N THR A 170 15.24 -2.10 5.61
CA THR A 170 16.53 -1.78 6.23
C THR A 170 17.42 -0.97 5.28
N ASP A 171 17.53 -1.40 4.02
CA ASP A 171 18.27 -0.69 2.98
C ASP A 171 17.70 0.71 2.70
N ALA A 172 16.40 0.90 2.92
CA ALA A 172 15.74 2.20 2.81
C ALA A 172 15.82 3.04 4.10
N GLY A 173 16.52 2.57 5.14
CA GLY A 173 16.69 3.26 6.42
C GLY A 173 15.46 3.22 7.32
N LEU A 174 14.67 2.15 7.23
CA LEU A 174 13.55 1.85 8.12
C LEU A 174 13.88 0.69 9.04
N GLU A 175 13.34 0.72 10.26
CA GLU A 175 13.50 -0.33 11.28
C GLU A 175 12.15 -1.00 11.54
N LEU A 176 12.14 -2.33 11.67
CA LEU A 176 10.94 -3.07 12.05
C LEU A 176 10.50 -2.63 13.45
N GLU A 177 9.26 -2.13 13.57
CA GLU A 177 8.65 -1.73 14.83
C GLU A 177 7.70 -2.81 15.35
N ASP A 178 6.77 -3.28 14.48
CA ASP A 178 5.77 -4.30 14.81
C ASP A 178 5.43 -5.17 13.60
N ARG A 179 4.87 -6.38 13.88
CA ARG A 179 4.33 -7.27 12.87
C ARG A 179 3.13 -8.06 13.40
N TYR A 180 2.05 -8.07 12.60
CA TYR A 180 0.80 -8.74 12.94
C TYR A 180 0.37 -9.71 11.84
N ALA A 181 -0.46 -10.70 12.21
CA ALA A 181 -1.08 -11.63 11.27
C ALA A 181 -2.27 -10.99 10.52
N THR A 182 -2.89 -9.95 11.09
CA THR A 182 -4.06 -9.27 10.55
C THR A 182 -3.99 -7.77 10.80
N TRP A 183 -4.84 -7.00 10.12
CA TRP A 183 -4.98 -5.57 10.34
C TRP A 183 -5.61 -5.22 11.70
N ASP A 184 -6.25 -6.18 12.39
CA ASP A 184 -6.78 -5.98 13.74
C ASP A 184 -5.69 -6.05 14.82
N GLY A 185 -4.48 -6.47 14.44
CA GLY A 185 -3.31 -6.54 15.33
C GLY A 185 -3.17 -7.89 16.03
N GLU A 186 -3.67 -8.96 15.43
CA GLU A 186 -3.45 -10.31 15.95
C GLU A 186 -1.97 -10.70 15.84
N PRO A 187 -1.42 -11.39 16.85
CA PRO A 187 -0.03 -11.81 16.83
C PRO A 187 0.26 -12.78 15.68
N MET A 188 1.50 -12.77 15.18
CA MET A 188 1.96 -13.69 14.14
C MET A 188 1.82 -15.15 14.61
N ALA A 189 1.29 -16.00 13.73
CA ALA A 189 1.27 -17.45 13.91
C ALA A 189 2.61 -18.09 13.48
N ASP A 190 2.83 -19.35 13.86
CA ASP A 190 4.04 -20.11 13.46
C ASP A 190 4.13 -20.28 11.94
N GLU A 191 3.00 -20.48 11.27
CA GLU A 191 2.89 -20.59 9.80
C GLU A 191 1.89 -19.53 9.28
N PRO A 192 2.32 -18.26 9.17
CA PRO A 192 1.42 -17.19 8.81
C PRO A 192 1.08 -17.21 7.31
N GLY A 193 -0.21 -17.08 6.98
CA GLY A 193 -0.69 -16.92 5.60
C GLY A 193 -0.73 -15.45 5.15
N TYR A 194 -0.63 -14.50 6.09
CA TYR A 194 -0.68 -13.06 5.86
C TYR A 194 0.20 -12.34 6.88
N ALA A 195 0.74 -11.20 6.51
CA ALA A 195 1.46 -10.33 7.43
C ALA A 195 1.11 -8.86 7.20
N VAL A 196 1.03 -8.12 8.30
CA VAL A 196 1.02 -6.66 8.33
C VAL A 196 2.30 -6.23 9.03
N SER A 197 3.22 -5.61 8.30
CA SER A 197 4.50 -5.17 8.82
C SER A 197 4.53 -3.66 8.96
N ILE A 198 4.99 -3.19 10.11
CA ILE A 198 5.14 -1.79 10.43
C ILE A 198 6.64 -1.51 10.60
N HIS A 199 7.18 -0.66 9.71
CA HIS A 199 8.55 -0.21 9.78
C HIS A 199 8.58 1.29 10.03
N ARG A 200 9.42 1.72 10.96
CA ARG A 200 9.55 3.11 11.36
C ARG A 200 10.83 3.73 10.78
N ARG A 201 10.73 4.96 10.32
CA ARG A 201 11.92 5.78 10.08
C ARG A 201 12.40 6.36 11.42
N PRO A 202 13.66 6.20 11.81
CA PRO A 202 14.20 6.88 12.98
C PRO A 202 13.93 8.40 12.93
N PRO A 203 13.69 9.04 14.10
CA PRO A 203 13.55 10.49 14.13
C PRO A 203 14.85 11.16 13.67
N ALA A 204 14.72 12.38 13.14
CA ALA A 204 15.91 13.20 12.87
C ALA A 204 16.68 13.45 14.19
N PRO A 205 18.03 13.49 14.14
CA PRO A 205 18.88 13.72 15.30
C PRO A 205 18.65 15.10 15.92
#